data_f7d6507ed20b3e29164f0db290633c15
#
_entry.id   f7d6507ed20b3e29164f0db290633c15
#
_cell.length_a   1.000
_cell.length_b   1.000
_cell.length_c   1.000
_cell.angle_alpha   90.00
_cell.angle_beta   90.00
_cell.angle_gamma   90.00
#
_symmetry.space_group_name_H-M   'P 1'
#
loop_
_entity.id
_entity.type
_entity.pdbx_description
1 polymer ?
#
loop_
_entity_poly.entity_id
_entity_poly.type
_entity_poly.pdbx_seq_one_letter_code
_entity_poly.pdbx_strand_id
1 'polypeptide(L)'
;MRRTSILRICLLLLACILCRPVEGAVRKRKSQPHRNPDSLVLAVPSSPELPSSRKMNTSAYPVQITVTGRVVQIQSDHNQLLPIYTHGGVLYLTARLNKGTNWLGGLPRGHYFINNRPITIN
;
A
#
# COMPACT_ATOMS: atom_id res chain seq x y z
N MET A 1 24.02 9.70 -42.96
CA MET A 1 22.75 8.99 -43.10
C MET A 1 22.24 8.38 -41.79
N ARG A 2 22.21 9.12 -40.67
CA ARG A 2 21.72 8.60 -39.35
C ARG A 2 20.61 9.42 -38.70
N ARG A 3 20.16 10.49 -39.35
CA ARG A 3 19.13 11.40 -38.78
C ARG A 3 17.66 10.99 -39.03
N THR A 4 17.41 10.14 -40.02
CA THR A 4 16.05 9.71 -40.37
C THR A 4 15.49 8.56 -39.50
N SER A 5 16.37 7.80 -38.85
CA SER A 5 15.93 6.69 -37.99
C SER A 5 15.36 7.16 -36.64
N ILE A 6 15.89 8.22 -36.06
CA ILE A 6 15.43 8.76 -34.79
C ILE A 6 14.03 9.35 -34.89
N LEU A 7 13.73 10.02 -36.00
CA LEU A 7 12.42 10.64 -36.26
C LEU A 7 11.31 9.58 -36.38
N ARG A 8 11.62 8.41 -36.97
CA ARG A 8 10.66 7.30 -37.12
C ARG A 8 10.37 6.62 -35.79
N ILE A 9 11.34 6.51 -34.88
CA ILE A 9 11.17 5.90 -33.55
C ILE A 9 10.31 6.82 -32.67
N CYS A 10 10.51 8.13 -32.71
CA CYS A 10 9.67 9.07 -31.99
C CYS A 10 8.22 9.08 -32.44
N LEU A 11 7.97 8.92 -33.76
CA LEU A 11 6.61 8.87 -34.31
C LEU A 11 5.85 7.61 -33.89
N LEU A 12 6.53 6.46 -33.78
CA LEU A 12 5.94 5.21 -33.31
C LEU A 12 5.62 5.22 -31.83
N LEU A 13 6.43 5.89 -31.00
CA LEU A 13 6.18 6.04 -29.57
C LEU A 13 5.01 6.98 -29.28
N LEU A 14 4.79 8.01 -30.13
CA LEU A 14 3.66 8.92 -29.95
C LEU A 14 2.31 8.26 -30.28
N ALA A 15 2.28 7.31 -31.21
CA ALA A 15 1.06 6.58 -31.55
C ALA A 15 0.57 5.61 -30.47
N CYS A 16 1.47 5.09 -29.63
CA CYS A 16 1.11 4.20 -28.52
C CYS A 16 0.44 4.90 -27.33
N ILE A 17 0.56 6.23 -27.23
CA ILE A 17 0.00 6.99 -26.09
C ILE A 17 -1.49 7.29 -26.27
N LEU A 18 -1.99 7.24 -27.50
CA LEU A 18 -3.38 7.62 -27.85
C LEU A 18 -4.39 6.46 -27.81
N CYS A 19 -3.96 5.20 -27.63
CA CYS A 19 -4.85 4.05 -27.51
C CYS A 19 -5.00 3.61 -26.05
N ARG A 20 -5.74 4.36 -25.25
CA ARG A 20 -6.31 3.86 -24.00
C ARG A 20 -7.82 3.74 -24.16
N PRO A 21 -8.40 2.53 -24.22
CA PRO A 21 -9.85 2.39 -24.10
C PRO A 21 -10.23 2.66 -22.64
N VAL A 22 -11.03 3.70 -22.45
CA VAL A 22 -11.72 3.97 -21.20
C VAL A 22 -12.95 3.07 -21.16
N GLU A 23 -12.86 1.92 -20.51
CA GLU A 23 -14.05 1.14 -20.15
C GLU A 23 -14.40 1.42 -18.70
N GLY A 24 -15.28 2.39 -18.52
CA GLY A 24 -15.97 2.64 -17.27
C GLY A 24 -17.18 1.73 -17.13
N ALA A 25 -17.04 0.58 -16.51
CA ALA A 25 -18.17 -0.23 -16.10
C ALA A 25 -18.63 0.18 -14.70
N VAL A 26 -19.59 1.11 -14.65
CA VAL A 26 -20.34 1.44 -13.44
C VAL A 26 -21.34 0.33 -13.18
N ARG A 27 -21.04 -0.61 -12.31
CA ARG A 27 -22.01 -1.53 -11.73
C ARG A 27 -22.74 -0.87 -10.56
N LYS A 28 -23.91 -0.32 -10.83
CA LYS A 28 -24.90 0.04 -9.80
C LYS A 28 -25.33 -1.25 -9.06
N ARG A 29 -24.89 -1.45 -7.85
CA ARG A 29 -25.50 -2.39 -6.91
C ARG A 29 -26.76 -1.72 -6.34
N LYS A 30 -27.90 -2.27 -6.72
CA LYS A 30 -29.20 -1.99 -6.17
C LYS A 30 -29.25 -2.55 -4.74
N SER A 31 -29.23 -1.70 -3.73
CA SER A 31 -29.48 -2.09 -2.34
C SER A 31 -30.98 -2.26 -2.14
N GLN A 32 -31.40 -3.48 -1.85
CA GLN A 32 -32.74 -3.78 -1.35
C GLN A 32 -32.83 -3.40 0.14
N PRO A 33 -33.89 -2.71 0.56
CA PRO A 33 -34.14 -2.50 1.98
C PRO A 33 -34.87 -3.71 2.54
N HIS A 34 -34.23 -4.51 3.36
CA HIS A 34 -34.90 -5.44 4.23
C HIS A 34 -35.35 -4.69 5.49
N ARG A 35 -36.66 -4.42 5.49
CA ARG A 35 -37.41 -3.94 6.65
C ARG A 35 -37.78 -5.17 7.48
N ASN A 36 -37.15 -5.33 8.64
CA ASN A 36 -37.69 -6.17 9.70
C ASN A 36 -38.19 -5.26 10.82
N PRO A 37 -39.47 -5.28 11.15
CA PRO A 37 -39.96 -4.68 12.37
C PRO A 37 -39.84 -5.69 13.53
N ASP A 38 -39.66 -5.15 14.74
CA ASP A 38 -39.74 -5.79 16.05
C ASP A 38 -38.48 -6.55 16.55
N SER A 39 -37.64 -5.78 17.21
CA SER A 39 -37.02 -6.21 18.47
C SER A 39 -36.60 -4.98 19.26
N LEU A 40 -37.43 -4.61 20.21
CA LEU A 40 -37.08 -3.73 21.32
C LEU A 40 -36.03 -4.44 22.17
N VAL A 41 -34.74 -4.19 21.89
CA VAL A 41 -33.66 -4.54 22.78
C VAL A 41 -33.22 -3.26 23.47
N LEU A 42 -33.43 -3.21 24.78
CA LEU A 42 -32.94 -2.19 25.66
C LEU A 42 -31.45 -1.93 25.36
N ALA A 43 -31.15 -0.71 24.95
CA ALA A 43 -29.79 -0.24 24.84
C ALA A 43 -29.16 -0.16 26.23
N VAL A 44 -28.33 -1.11 26.56
CA VAL A 44 -27.34 -0.97 27.62
C VAL A 44 -26.34 0.07 27.14
N PRO A 45 -26.07 1.16 27.88
CA PRO A 45 -25.04 2.09 27.50
C PRO A 45 -23.69 1.36 27.59
N SER A 46 -23.20 0.96 26.42
CA SER A 46 -21.83 0.45 26.32
C SER A 46 -20.87 1.54 26.73
N SER A 47 -20.11 1.29 27.80
CA SER A 47 -18.92 2.04 28.19
C SER A 47 -18.14 2.43 26.94
N PRO A 48 -17.57 3.65 26.86
CA PRO A 48 -16.66 4.00 25.80
C PRO A 48 -15.47 3.06 25.86
N GLU A 49 -15.46 2.05 24.99
CA GLU A 49 -14.25 1.26 24.79
C GLU A 49 -13.12 2.21 24.39
N LEU A 50 -12.14 2.31 25.29
CA LEU A 50 -10.84 2.86 24.99
C LEU A 50 -10.39 2.29 23.64
N PRO A 51 -9.92 3.12 22.68
CA PRO A 51 -9.49 2.62 21.39
C PRO A 51 -8.41 1.57 21.62
N SER A 52 -8.78 0.33 21.43
CA SER A 52 -7.86 -0.82 21.47
C SER A 52 -6.65 -0.45 20.65
N SER A 53 -5.47 -0.47 21.26
CA SER A 53 -4.20 -0.29 20.58
C SER A 53 -4.24 -1.11 19.30
N ARG A 54 -4.35 -0.44 18.14
CA ARG A 54 -4.39 -1.11 16.84
C ARG A 54 -3.12 -1.93 16.74
N LYS A 55 -3.26 -3.26 16.87
CA LYS A 55 -2.14 -4.17 16.69
C LYS A 55 -1.62 -3.96 15.28
N MET A 56 -0.44 -3.37 15.15
CA MET A 56 0.25 -3.28 13.88
C MET A 56 0.63 -4.70 13.45
N ASN A 57 0.21 -5.09 12.25
CA ASN A 57 0.60 -6.37 11.70
C ASN A 57 2.10 -6.34 11.39
N THR A 58 2.77 -7.43 11.68
CA THR A 58 4.17 -7.65 11.32
C THR A 58 4.24 -8.56 10.10
N SER A 59 5.41 -8.62 9.48
CA SER A 59 5.68 -9.63 8.46
C SER A 59 5.64 -11.04 9.08
N ALA A 60 5.29 -12.03 8.27
CA ALA A 60 5.19 -13.43 8.71
C ALA A 60 6.56 -13.99 9.14
N TYR A 61 7.64 -13.51 8.51
CA TYR A 61 9.01 -13.93 8.77
C TYR A 61 9.90 -12.74 9.12
N PRO A 62 10.98 -12.97 9.89
CA PRO A 62 11.93 -11.91 10.24
C PRO A 62 12.55 -11.29 8.98
N VAL A 63 12.81 -9.99 9.04
CA VAL A 63 13.50 -9.25 7.99
C VAL A 63 14.61 -8.39 8.60
N GLN A 64 15.69 -8.19 7.85
CA GLN A 64 16.73 -7.24 8.19
C GLN A 64 16.46 -5.95 7.40
N ILE A 65 16.53 -4.81 8.08
CA ILE A 65 16.19 -3.51 7.51
C ILE A 65 17.40 -2.60 7.68
N THR A 66 17.87 -2.03 6.57
CA THR A 66 18.94 -1.01 6.52
C THR A 66 18.41 0.22 5.80
N VAL A 67 18.57 1.40 6.40
CA VAL A 67 18.15 2.67 5.81
C VAL A 67 19.37 3.44 5.36
N THR A 68 19.40 3.85 4.10
CA THR A 68 20.47 4.69 3.53
C THR A 68 19.83 5.89 2.83
N GLY A 69 19.83 7.03 3.50
CA GLY A 69 19.16 8.23 3.02
C GLY A 69 17.67 8.00 2.83
N ARG A 70 17.20 7.99 1.58
CA ARG A 70 15.78 7.81 1.21
C ARG A 70 15.45 6.41 0.69
N VAL A 71 16.40 5.49 0.79
CA VAL A 71 16.26 4.12 0.31
C VAL A 71 16.29 3.18 1.49
N VAL A 72 15.32 2.28 1.57
CA VAL A 72 15.27 1.22 2.56
C VAL A 72 15.62 -0.10 1.88
N GLN A 73 16.68 -0.71 2.31
CA GLN A 73 17.07 -2.05 1.90
C GLN A 73 16.49 -3.06 2.89
N ILE A 74 15.79 -4.06 2.37
CA ILE A 74 15.14 -5.09 3.17
C ILE A 74 15.61 -6.46 2.70
N GLN A 75 16.30 -7.18 3.57
CA GLN A 75 16.69 -8.56 3.33
C GLN A 75 15.63 -9.48 3.89
N SER A 76 15.10 -10.38 3.05
CA SER A 76 14.10 -11.36 3.43
C SER A 76 14.50 -12.75 2.95
N ASP A 77 14.31 -13.75 3.80
CA ASP A 77 14.58 -15.15 3.45
C ASP A 77 13.39 -15.83 2.75
N HIS A 78 12.24 -15.15 2.71
CA HIS A 78 11.00 -15.66 2.15
C HIS A 78 10.28 -14.61 1.31
N ASN A 79 9.45 -15.08 0.38
CA ASN A 79 8.48 -14.22 -0.28
C ASN A 79 7.37 -13.90 0.71
N GLN A 80 7.12 -12.62 0.99
CA GLN A 80 6.14 -12.20 1.98
C GLN A 80 5.64 -10.79 1.74
N LEU A 81 4.58 -10.43 2.45
CA LEU A 81 4.06 -9.07 2.50
C LEU A 81 4.57 -8.37 3.76
N LEU A 82 5.04 -7.15 3.60
CA LEU A 82 5.56 -6.33 4.69
C LEU A 82 4.72 -5.05 4.79
N PRO A 83 3.89 -4.95 5.83
CA PRO A 83 3.13 -3.72 6.07
C PRO A 83 4.04 -2.64 6.66
N ILE A 84 3.88 -1.41 6.15
CA ILE A 84 4.59 -0.22 6.58
C ILE A 84 3.58 0.75 7.15
N TYR A 85 3.82 1.22 8.36
CA TYR A 85 2.92 2.13 9.05
C TYR A 85 3.57 3.49 9.23
N THR A 86 2.76 4.53 9.26
CA THR A 86 3.18 5.86 9.69
C THR A 86 3.47 5.85 11.20
N HIS A 87 4.12 6.89 11.71
CA HIS A 87 4.35 7.06 13.14
C HIS A 87 3.04 7.00 13.98
N GLY A 88 1.94 7.45 13.42
CA GLY A 88 0.61 7.35 14.05
C GLY A 88 -0.04 5.97 14.00
N GLY A 89 0.66 4.92 13.54
CA GLY A 89 0.12 3.56 13.47
C GLY A 89 -0.88 3.32 12.33
N VAL A 90 -0.98 4.25 11.38
CA VAL A 90 -1.83 4.09 10.19
C VAL A 90 -1.05 3.33 9.12
N LEU A 91 -1.66 2.31 8.52
CA LEU A 91 -1.04 1.59 7.40
C LEU A 91 -0.81 2.55 6.23
N TYR A 92 0.46 2.73 5.87
CA TYR A 92 0.85 3.57 4.75
C TYR A 92 0.85 2.80 3.43
N LEU A 93 1.54 1.67 3.39
CA LEU A 93 1.55 0.75 2.25
C LEU A 93 1.91 -0.67 2.71
N THR A 94 1.68 -1.64 1.84
CA THR A 94 2.15 -3.02 2.00
C THR A 94 3.13 -3.33 0.88
N ALA A 95 4.39 -3.55 1.22
CA ALA A 95 5.43 -3.93 0.28
C ALA A 95 5.42 -5.44 0.05
N ARG A 96 5.52 -5.87 -1.22
CA ARG A 96 5.74 -7.26 -1.56
C ARG A 96 7.24 -7.52 -1.60
N LEU A 97 7.70 -8.41 -0.76
CA LEU A 97 9.10 -8.83 -0.70
C LEU A 97 9.29 -10.15 -1.45
N ASN A 98 10.37 -10.23 -2.21
CA ASN A 98 10.89 -11.47 -2.72
C ASN A 98 11.99 -12.00 -1.79
N LYS A 99 12.26 -13.30 -1.84
CA LYS A 99 13.42 -13.86 -1.17
C LYS A 99 14.70 -13.17 -1.68
N GLY A 100 15.55 -12.73 -0.75
CA GLY A 100 16.77 -11.99 -1.04
C GLY A 100 16.66 -10.49 -0.69
N THR A 101 17.42 -9.69 -1.39
CA THR A 101 17.50 -8.24 -1.16
C THR A 101 16.40 -7.51 -1.93
N ASN A 102 15.63 -6.71 -1.22
CA ASN A 102 14.58 -5.86 -1.77
C ASN A 102 14.92 -4.39 -1.51
N TRP A 103 14.58 -3.53 -2.45
CA TRP A 103 14.83 -2.10 -2.35
C TRP A 103 13.49 -1.36 -2.35
N LEU A 104 13.26 -0.59 -1.30
CA LEU A 104 12.09 0.25 -1.19
C LEU A 104 12.53 1.71 -1.28
N GLY A 105 12.22 2.35 -2.39
CA GLY A 105 12.45 3.77 -2.62
C GLY A 105 11.16 4.57 -2.61
N GLY A 106 11.30 5.90 -2.60
CA GLY A 106 10.15 6.80 -2.76
C GLY A 106 9.31 7.02 -1.52
N LEU A 107 9.74 6.53 -0.34
CA LEU A 107 9.10 6.92 0.90
C LEU A 107 9.33 8.42 1.15
N PRO A 108 8.28 9.19 1.44
CA PRO A 108 8.43 10.58 1.89
C PRO A 108 9.29 10.68 3.16
N ARG A 109 9.88 11.85 3.37
CA ARG A 109 10.58 12.13 4.64
C ARG A 109 9.62 11.97 5.80
N GLY A 110 10.07 11.33 6.87
CA GLY A 110 9.23 11.10 8.03
C GLY A 110 9.61 9.88 8.84
N HIS A 111 8.77 9.59 9.83
CA HIS A 111 8.94 8.46 10.74
C HIS A 111 7.94 7.37 10.39
N TYR A 112 8.42 6.14 10.31
CA TYR A 112 7.65 4.96 9.94
C TYR A 112 7.93 3.80 10.89
N PHE A 113 7.00 2.86 10.94
CA PHE A 113 7.22 1.56 11.55
C PHE A 113 7.24 0.49 10.47
N ILE A 114 8.34 -0.24 10.39
CA ILE A 114 8.50 -1.39 9.51
C ILE A 114 8.82 -2.60 10.38
N ASN A 115 7.97 -3.61 10.34
CA ASN A 115 8.09 -4.81 11.18
C ASN A 115 8.30 -4.46 12.67
N ASN A 116 7.49 -3.54 13.20
CA ASN A 116 7.56 -3.00 14.56
C ASN A 116 8.87 -2.28 14.92
N ARG A 117 9.73 -2.00 13.95
CA ARG A 117 10.94 -1.20 14.15
C ARG A 117 10.69 0.23 13.68
N PRO A 118 10.96 1.23 14.52
CA PRO A 118 10.89 2.62 14.08
C PRO A 118 12.05 2.92 13.14
N ILE A 119 11.76 3.57 12.02
CA ILE A 119 12.75 4.06 11.06
C ILE A 119 12.48 5.52 10.73
N THR A 120 13.54 6.24 10.37
CA THR A 120 13.45 7.64 9.94
C THR A 120 14.00 7.76 8.53
N ILE A 121 13.23 8.40 7.65
CA ILE A 121 13.62 8.76 6.28
C ILE A 121 13.92 10.26 6.25
N ASN A 122 15.15 10.62 5.94
CA ASN A 122 15.66 12.00 5.90
C ASN A 122 15.60 12.62 4.50
#